data_61bac3212de19c37d06a57745d9cdbeb
#
_entry.id   61bac3212de19c37d06a57745d9cdbeb
#
_cell.length_a   1.000
_cell.length_b   1.000
_cell.length_c   1.000
_cell.angle_alpha   90.00
_cell.angle_beta   90.00
_cell.angle_gamma   90.00
#
_symmetry.space_group_name_H-M   'P 1'
#
loop_
_entity.id
_entity.type
_entity.pdbx_description
1 polymer ?
#
loop_
_entity_poly.entity_id
_entity_poly.type
_entity_poly.pdbx_seq_one_letter_code
_entity_poly.pdbx_strand_id
1 'polypeptide(L)'
;MKTRQELIKAYLEFFKSKKHHHIPSSSLIPENDPTVLFTTAGMHPLVPYLLGQKHPLGKRLVDVQKCIRTQDIEEVGDATHNTFFEMLGNWSLGDYFKKESIEYSFEFLTKVLKIPLDKIAITCFKGDKNSEKDEESAKIWISLGISKDRIAFLPKENNWWGPAGETGPCGPDTEIFYYTGKKAPKKFDPKDNSWIEIWNNVFMQYNKQNDNNYTQLEQKNVDTGMGLERTLAVLNNLEDNYLTS
;
A
#
# COMPACT_ATOMS: atom_id res chain seq x y z
N MET A 1 12.60 -6.36 19.76
CA MET A 1 11.64 -7.06 18.89
C MET A 1 10.32 -6.29 18.94
N LYS A 2 9.72 -5.97 17.80
CA LYS A 2 8.38 -5.33 17.77
C LYS A 2 7.31 -6.41 17.77
N THR A 3 6.28 -6.20 18.58
CA THR A 3 5.10 -7.06 18.57
C THR A 3 4.04 -6.52 17.58
N ARG A 4 3.07 -7.36 17.24
CA ARG A 4 1.90 -6.97 16.45
C ARG A 4 1.19 -5.75 17.04
N GLN A 5 0.94 -5.75 18.35
CA GLN A 5 0.25 -4.66 19.05
C GLN A 5 1.05 -3.37 19.03
N GLU A 6 2.37 -3.44 19.18
CA GLU A 6 3.24 -2.26 19.12
C GLU A 6 3.25 -1.63 17.74
N LEU A 7 3.31 -2.42 16.66
CA LEU A 7 3.27 -1.92 15.30
C LEU A 7 1.92 -1.27 14.99
N ILE A 8 0.81 -1.95 15.30
CA ILE A 8 -0.54 -1.40 15.14
C ILE A 8 -0.69 -0.06 15.89
N LYS A 9 -0.30 -0.03 17.15
CA LYS A 9 -0.38 1.18 17.97
C LYS A 9 0.43 2.31 17.37
N ALA A 10 1.68 2.04 16.98
CA ALA A 10 2.55 3.06 16.37
C ALA A 10 1.96 3.62 15.07
N TYR A 11 1.39 2.77 14.21
CA TYR A 11 0.75 3.17 12.97
C TYR A 11 -0.48 4.06 13.21
N LEU A 12 -1.40 3.60 14.06
CA LEU A 12 -2.61 4.35 14.37
C LEU A 12 -2.32 5.70 15.04
N GLU A 13 -1.38 5.74 16.00
CA GLU A 13 -0.97 6.99 16.67
C GLU A 13 -0.31 7.96 15.69
N PHE A 14 0.56 7.46 14.81
CA PHE A 14 1.20 8.29 13.78
C PHE A 14 0.16 8.94 12.87
N PHE A 15 -0.77 8.16 12.28
CA PHE A 15 -1.76 8.71 11.37
C PHE A 15 -2.83 9.57 12.08
N LYS A 16 -3.18 9.27 13.33
CA LYS A 16 -3.98 10.18 14.18
C LYS A 16 -3.29 11.53 14.34
N SER A 17 -1.96 11.57 14.52
CA SER A 17 -1.19 12.83 14.57
C SER A 17 -1.25 13.63 13.26
N LYS A 18 -1.47 12.94 12.12
CA LYS A 18 -1.70 13.53 10.80
C LYS A 18 -3.19 13.80 10.52
N LYS A 19 -4.04 13.82 11.57
CA LYS A 19 -5.49 14.11 11.55
C LYS A 19 -6.33 13.04 10.83
N HIS A 20 -5.89 11.77 10.83
CA HIS A 20 -6.70 10.66 10.35
C HIS A 20 -7.62 10.15 11.47
N HIS A 21 -8.86 9.86 11.12
CA HIS A 21 -9.82 9.22 12.01
C HIS A 21 -9.70 7.70 11.91
N HIS A 22 -9.58 7.06 13.07
CA HIS A 22 -9.54 5.59 13.13
C HIS A 22 -10.95 5.03 12.91
N ILE A 23 -11.08 4.14 11.95
CA ILE A 23 -12.29 3.36 11.66
C ILE A 23 -12.08 1.91 12.05
N PRO A 24 -13.14 1.17 12.45
CA PRO A 24 -13.01 -0.25 12.76
C PRO A 24 -12.79 -1.07 11.50
N SER A 25 -12.12 -2.22 11.65
CA SER A 25 -12.04 -3.24 10.59
C SER A 25 -13.44 -3.69 10.16
N SER A 26 -13.67 -3.72 8.88
CA SER A 26 -14.92 -4.23 8.29
C SER A 26 -14.96 -5.76 8.29
N SER A 27 -16.15 -6.31 8.02
CA SER A 27 -16.35 -7.74 7.84
C SER A 27 -15.45 -8.30 6.73
N LEU A 28 -15.00 -9.55 6.90
CA LEU A 28 -14.33 -10.30 5.84
C LEU A 28 -15.26 -10.65 4.67
N ILE A 29 -16.58 -10.67 4.92
CA ILE A 29 -17.60 -10.86 3.89
C ILE A 29 -18.06 -9.48 3.45
N PRO A 30 -17.83 -9.08 2.18
CA PRO A 30 -18.26 -7.79 1.67
C PRO A 30 -19.78 -7.65 1.68
N GLU A 31 -20.29 -6.53 2.19
CA GLU A 31 -21.74 -6.34 2.31
C GLU A 31 -22.39 -5.90 0.97
N ASN A 32 -21.63 -5.22 0.09
CA ASN A 32 -22.20 -4.54 -1.07
C ASN A 32 -21.45 -4.80 -2.39
N ASP A 33 -20.63 -5.83 -2.45
CA ASP A 33 -19.91 -6.18 -3.67
C ASP A 33 -20.05 -7.67 -3.98
N PRO A 34 -20.96 -8.05 -4.91
CA PRO A 34 -21.15 -9.45 -5.29
C PRO A 34 -20.03 -9.99 -6.21
N THR A 35 -19.09 -9.17 -6.65
CA THR A 35 -18.02 -9.58 -7.56
C THR A 35 -16.83 -10.19 -6.85
N VAL A 36 -16.76 -10.07 -5.52
CA VAL A 36 -15.71 -10.65 -4.68
C VAL A 36 -16.30 -11.42 -3.49
N LEU A 37 -15.67 -12.55 -3.15
CA LEU A 37 -16.12 -13.39 -2.04
C LEU A 37 -15.68 -12.85 -0.67
N PHE A 38 -14.52 -12.19 -0.61
CA PHE A 38 -13.92 -11.72 0.63
C PHE A 38 -13.40 -10.29 0.50
N THR A 39 -13.27 -9.61 1.61
CA THR A 39 -12.56 -8.33 1.69
C THR A 39 -11.06 -8.57 1.48
N THR A 40 -10.55 -8.13 0.34
CA THR A 40 -9.18 -8.40 -0.14
C THR A 40 -8.19 -7.30 0.18
N ALA A 41 -8.68 -6.10 0.54
CA ALA A 41 -7.86 -4.93 0.85
C ALA A 41 -8.62 -3.96 1.76
N GLY A 42 -7.89 -3.09 2.44
CA GLY A 42 -8.47 -2.08 3.34
C GLY A 42 -9.38 -1.08 2.63
N MET A 43 -9.12 -0.79 1.35
CA MET A 43 -9.96 0.12 0.58
C MET A 43 -11.31 -0.49 0.14
N HIS A 44 -11.45 -1.79 0.14
CA HIS A 44 -12.64 -2.46 -0.39
C HIS A 44 -13.95 -1.94 0.26
N PRO A 45 -14.06 -1.85 1.61
CA PRO A 45 -15.23 -1.27 2.25
C PRO A 45 -15.40 0.23 1.99
N LEU A 46 -14.38 0.92 1.49
CA LEU A 46 -14.35 2.35 1.26
C LEU A 46 -14.68 2.76 -0.18
N VAL A 47 -14.96 1.80 -1.07
CA VAL A 47 -15.26 2.05 -2.49
C VAL A 47 -16.30 3.16 -2.70
N PRO A 48 -17.45 3.22 -1.97
CA PRO A 48 -18.42 4.30 -2.16
C PRO A 48 -17.84 5.70 -1.89
N TYR A 49 -16.95 5.81 -0.90
CA TYR A 49 -16.32 7.07 -0.51
C TYR A 49 -15.20 7.48 -1.47
N LEU A 50 -14.47 6.51 -2.02
CA LEU A 50 -13.49 6.72 -3.10
C LEU A 50 -14.17 7.18 -4.39
N LEU A 51 -15.42 6.78 -4.61
CA LEU A 51 -16.27 7.23 -5.71
C LEU A 51 -16.98 8.57 -5.46
N GLY A 52 -16.74 9.24 -4.33
CA GLY A 52 -17.22 10.59 -4.06
C GLY A 52 -18.28 10.74 -2.98
N GLN A 53 -18.79 9.66 -2.39
CA GLN A 53 -19.65 9.79 -1.21
C GLN A 53 -18.87 10.41 -0.04
N LYS A 54 -19.55 11.18 0.79
CA LYS A 54 -18.94 11.76 1.99
C LYS A 54 -18.89 10.75 3.13
N HIS A 55 -17.69 10.46 3.62
CA HIS A 55 -17.56 9.62 4.81
C HIS A 55 -17.92 10.42 6.08
N PRO A 56 -18.69 9.83 7.04
CA PRO A 56 -19.17 10.56 8.22
C PRO A 56 -18.06 11.07 9.14
N LEU A 57 -16.90 10.42 9.17
CA LEU A 57 -15.72 10.82 9.95
C LEU A 57 -14.76 11.74 9.19
N GLY A 58 -15.11 12.18 7.97
CA GLY A 58 -14.29 13.12 7.19
C GLY A 58 -13.43 12.45 6.12
N LYS A 59 -12.38 13.14 5.70
CA LYS A 59 -11.61 12.81 4.50
C LYS A 59 -10.34 12.00 4.76
N ARG A 60 -9.86 11.92 5.99
CA ARG A 60 -8.63 11.21 6.38
C ARG A 60 -8.98 10.06 7.29
N LEU A 61 -8.73 8.86 6.84
CA LEU A 61 -9.08 7.63 7.58
C LEU A 61 -7.84 6.76 7.78
N VAL A 62 -7.86 5.96 8.84
CA VAL A 62 -6.83 4.96 9.15
C VAL A 62 -7.47 3.76 9.82
N ASP A 63 -7.02 2.55 9.48
CA ASP A 63 -7.42 1.33 10.17
C ASP A 63 -6.38 0.20 10.10
N VAL A 64 -6.81 -0.94 10.64
CA VAL A 64 -6.16 -2.25 10.50
C VAL A 64 -7.22 -3.21 9.99
N GLN A 65 -7.24 -3.46 8.68
CA GLN A 65 -8.23 -4.30 8.03
C GLN A 65 -7.76 -5.76 7.93
N LYS A 66 -8.59 -6.68 8.41
CA LYS A 66 -8.43 -8.11 8.13
C LYS A 66 -8.79 -8.40 6.67
N CYS A 67 -7.92 -9.12 5.97
CA CYS A 67 -8.07 -9.41 4.54
C CYS A 67 -7.93 -10.90 4.26
N ILE A 68 -8.64 -11.37 3.24
CA ILE A 68 -8.45 -12.72 2.67
C ILE A 68 -8.22 -12.57 1.16
N ARG A 69 -7.10 -13.12 0.67
CA ARG A 69 -6.77 -13.26 -0.75
C ARG A 69 -6.64 -14.73 -1.11
N THR A 70 -7.39 -15.15 -2.10
CA THR A 70 -7.39 -16.54 -2.60
C THR A 70 -6.77 -16.68 -3.97
N GLN A 71 -6.56 -15.57 -4.68
CA GLN A 71 -5.89 -15.58 -5.99
C GLN A 71 -4.44 -16.06 -5.91
N ASP A 72 -3.76 -15.78 -4.80
CA ASP A 72 -2.36 -16.13 -4.58
C ASP A 72 -2.19 -17.47 -3.81
N ILE A 73 -3.25 -18.29 -3.76
CA ILE A 73 -3.27 -19.51 -2.93
C ILE A 73 -2.20 -20.53 -3.33
N GLU A 74 -1.81 -20.56 -4.60
CA GLU A 74 -0.75 -21.45 -5.12
C GLU A 74 0.65 -21.00 -4.67
N GLU A 75 0.80 -19.73 -4.27
CA GLU A 75 2.05 -19.16 -3.76
C GLU A 75 2.14 -19.28 -2.23
N VAL A 76 1.03 -19.60 -1.55
CA VAL A 76 0.99 -19.80 -0.10
C VAL A 76 1.84 -21.01 0.29
N GLY A 77 2.77 -20.78 1.21
CA GLY A 77 3.81 -21.74 1.61
C GLY A 77 5.21 -21.23 1.32
N ASP A 78 5.33 -20.13 0.57
CA ASP A 78 6.54 -19.32 0.57
C ASP A 78 6.63 -18.45 1.85
N ALA A 79 7.70 -17.67 1.97
CA ALA A 79 7.96 -16.86 3.18
C ALA A 79 7.11 -15.59 3.29
N THR A 80 6.32 -15.21 2.25
CA THR A 80 5.73 -13.87 2.13
C THR A 80 4.25 -13.84 1.78
N HIS A 81 3.67 -14.92 1.25
CA HIS A 81 2.26 -15.00 0.87
C HIS A 81 1.40 -15.66 1.93
N ASN A 82 0.36 -14.98 2.34
CA ASN A 82 -0.63 -15.45 3.30
C ASN A 82 -2.03 -15.39 2.67
N THR A 83 -2.86 -16.40 2.89
CA THR A 83 -4.29 -16.34 2.52
C THR A 83 -5.03 -15.34 3.38
N PHE A 84 -4.82 -15.36 4.70
CA PHE A 84 -5.32 -14.38 5.66
C PHE A 84 -4.18 -13.52 6.17
N PHE A 85 -4.39 -12.20 6.21
CA PHE A 85 -3.41 -11.24 6.73
C PHE A 85 -4.08 -9.96 7.22
N GLU A 86 -3.34 -9.13 7.95
CA GLU A 86 -3.80 -7.81 8.36
C GLU A 86 -3.10 -6.73 7.53
N MET A 87 -3.90 -5.78 7.05
CA MET A 87 -3.43 -4.64 6.28
C MET A 87 -3.58 -3.38 7.11
N LEU A 88 -2.48 -2.70 7.37
CA LEU A 88 -2.47 -1.35 7.91
C LEU A 88 -2.76 -0.38 6.77
N GLY A 89 -3.88 0.36 6.86
CA GLY A 89 -4.34 1.23 5.79
C GLY A 89 -4.53 2.68 6.23
N ASN A 90 -4.21 3.62 5.34
CA ASN A 90 -4.62 5.02 5.49
C ASN A 90 -5.10 5.60 4.17
N TRP A 91 -6.09 6.46 4.26
CA TRP A 91 -6.79 7.01 3.10
C TRP A 91 -6.89 8.52 3.15
N SER A 92 -6.83 9.11 1.95
CA SER A 92 -7.25 10.49 1.68
C SER A 92 -8.40 10.49 0.68
N LEU A 93 -9.56 10.94 1.10
CA LEU A 93 -10.75 11.04 0.27
C LEU A 93 -10.86 12.46 -0.31
N GLY A 94 -10.05 12.75 -1.34
CA GLY A 94 -10.00 14.07 -1.96
C GLY A 94 -9.47 15.19 -1.05
N ASP A 95 -8.48 14.90 -0.19
CA ASP A 95 -7.82 15.88 0.68
C ASP A 95 -6.35 16.05 0.24
N TYR A 96 -5.44 15.17 0.65
CA TYR A 96 -4.06 15.18 0.19
C TYR A 96 -3.85 14.13 -0.93
N PHE A 97 -2.72 14.24 -1.63
CA PHE A 97 -2.38 13.32 -2.72
C PHE A 97 -0.92 12.84 -2.62
N LYS A 98 -0.22 12.70 -3.74
CA LYS A 98 1.10 12.05 -3.83
C LYS A 98 2.12 12.55 -2.81
N LYS A 99 2.29 13.87 -2.72
CA LYS A 99 3.34 14.46 -1.90
C LYS A 99 3.21 14.07 -0.43
N GLU A 100 2.09 14.37 0.18
CA GLU A 100 1.88 14.08 1.60
C GLU A 100 1.83 12.57 1.87
N SER A 101 1.26 11.77 0.95
CA SER A 101 1.24 10.31 1.08
C SER A 101 2.66 9.76 1.18
N ILE A 102 3.52 10.13 0.26
CA ILE A 102 4.92 9.70 0.21
C ILE A 102 5.69 10.22 1.44
N GLU A 103 5.51 11.50 1.80
CA GLU A 103 6.15 12.09 2.98
C GLU A 103 5.74 11.37 4.27
N TYR A 104 4.45 10.99 4.42
CA TYR A 104 3.98 10.24 5.59
C TYR A 104 4.55 8.83 5.64
N SER A 105 4.57 8.12 4.53
CA SER A 105 5.17 6.79 4.46
C SER A 105 6.66 6.83 4.78
N PHE A 106 7.39 7.78 4.20
CA PHE A 106 8.80 7.98 4.47
C PHE A 106 9.07 8.32 5.95
N GLU A 107 8.28 9.23 6.51
CA GLU A 107 8.41 9.64 7.91
C GLU A 107 8.13 8.47 8.85
N PHE A 108 7.07 7.70 8.60
CA PHE A 108 6.74 6.53 9.41
C PHE A 108 7.86 5.49 9.39
N LEU A 109 8.35 5.13 8.21
CA LEU A 109 9.40 4.12 8.07
C LEU A 109 10.72 4.56 8.72
N THR A 110 11.15 5.80 8.48
CA THR A 110 12.48 6.26 8.90
C THR A 110 12.51 6.81 10.33
N LYS A 111 11.46 7.52 10.76
CA LYS A 111 11.44 8.15 12.09
C LYS A 111 10.77 7.30 13.16
N VAL A 112 9.68 6.57 12.81
CA VAL A 112 8.95 5.73 13.78
C VAL A 112 9.50 4.32 13.81
N LEU A 113 9.60 3.64 12.66
CA LEU A 113 10.14 2.29 12.59
C LEU A 113 11.66 2.22 12.61
N LYS A 114 12.35 3.34 12.36
CA LYS A 114 13.82 3.45 12.35
C LYS A 114 14.48 2.58 11.28
N ILE A 115 13.80 2.36 10.16
CA ILE A 115 14.38 1.62 9.04
C ILE A 115 15.48 2.45 8.39
N PRO A 116 16.69 1.90 8.22
CA PRO A 116 17.79 2.59 7.54
C PRO A 116 17.48 2.84 6.07
N LEU A 117 17.82 4.04 5.58
CA LEU A 117 17.55 4.46 4.20
C LEU A 117 18.19 3.54 3.14
N ASP A 118 19.34 2.97 3.44
CA ASP A 118 20.02 2.04 2.55
C ASP A 118 19.32 0.69 2.43
N LYS A 119 18.34 0.40 3.28
CA LYS A 119 17.47 -0.78 3.21
C LYS A 119 16.19 -0.54 2.41
N ILE A 120 15.92 0.69 1.97
CA ILE A 120 14.69 1.06 1.27
C ILE A 120 14.94 1.17 -0.24
N ALA A 121 14.04 0.61 -1.03
CA ALA A 121 13.95 0.83 -2.46
C ALA A 121 12.49 1.05 -2.87
N ILE A 122 12.29 1.64 -4.04
CA ILE A 122 10.99 2.17 -4.48
C ILE A 122 10.70 1.70 -5.91
N THR A 123 9.45 1.32 -6.17
CA THR A 123 8.95 1.24 -7.53
C THR A 123 7.96 2.38 -7.81
N CYS A 124 7.87 2.78 -9.06
CA CYS A 124 6.90 3.76 -9.57
C CYS A 124 6.35 3.28 -10.90
N PHE A 125 5.16 3.71 -11.23
CA PHE A 125 4.51 3.36 -12.49
C PHE A 125 5.29 3.86 -13.70
N LYS A 126 5.56 2.96 -14.66
CA LYS A 126 6.31 3.23 -15.89
C LYS A 126 5.54 4.04 -16.92
N GLY A 127 4.21 4.09 -16.78
CA GLY A 127 3.31 4.67 -17.78
C GLY A 127 2.79 3.65 -18.80
N ASP A 128 1.61 3.91 -19.32
CA ASP A 128 1.00 3.20 -20.43
C ASP A 128 0.12 4.17 -21.26
N LYS A 129 -0.73 3.63 -22.15
CA LYS A 129 -1.65 4.43 -22.97
C LYS A 129 -2.72 5.20 -22.18
N ASN A 130 -3.00 4.80 -20.94
CA ASN A 130 -4.08 5.37 -20.12
C ASN A 130 -3.55 6.37 -19.08
N SER A 131 -2.30 6.23 -18.65
CA SER A 131 -1.69 7.09 -17.64
C SER A 131 -0.20 7.29 -17.90
N GLU A 132 0.26 8.50 -17.70
CA GLU A 132 1.67 8.85 -17.90
C GLU A 132 2.58 8.20 -16.86
N LYS A 133 3.87 8.11 -17.19
CA LYS A 133 4.93 7.68 -16.28
C LYS A 133 4.95 8.54 -15.01
N ASP A 134 4.98 7.92 -13.84
CA ASP A 134 4.93 8.62 -12.57
C ASP A 134 6.29 9.19 -12.13
N GLU A 135 6.76 10.16 -12.88
CA GLU A 135 7.98 10.90 -12.53
C GLU A 135 7.80 11.82 -11.32
N GLU A 136 6.56 12.21 -11.00
CA GLU A 136 6.25 13.04 -9.84
C GLU A 136 6.60 12.30 -8.55
N SER A 137 6.08 11.08 -8.37
CA SER A 137 6.39 10.25 -7.20
C SER A 137 7.89 9.99 -7.07
N ALA A 138 8.57 9.66 -8.18
CA ALA A 138 10.01 9.45 -8.17
C ALA A 138 10.79 10.69 -7.73
N LYS A 139 10.40 11.89 -8.17
CA LYS A 139 11.02 13.16 -7.75
C LYS A 139 10.80 13.43 -6.25
N ILE A 140 9.61 13.13 -5.73
CA ILE A 140 9.31 13.28 -4.30
C ILE A 140 10.22 12.35 -3.49
N TRP A 141 10.30 11.05 -3.84
CA TRP A 141 11.19 10.10 -3.18
C TRP A 141 12.65 10.53 -3.19
N ILE A 142 13.15 11.04 -4.33
CA ILE A 142 14.52 11.57 -4.45
C ILE A 142 14.73 12.77 -3.52
N SER A 143 13.76 13.68 -3.44
CA SER A 143 13.85 14.86 -2.56
C SER A 143 13.93 14.50 -1.07
N LEU A 144 13.38 13.34 -0.68
CA LEU A 144 13.45 12.79 0.66
C LEU A 144 14.75 12.01 0.95
N GLY A 145 15.61 11.83 -0.05
CA GLY A 145 16.92 11.20 0.10
C GLY A 145 17.04 9.77 -0.44
N ILE A 146 16.00 9.26 -1.09
CA ILE A 146 16.11 7.97 -1.81
C ILE A 146 16.98 8.15 -3.04
N SER A 147 18.02 7.32 -3.18
CA SER A 147 18.92 7.36 -4.34
C SER A 147 18.17 6.98 -5.62
N LYS A 148 18.50 7.64 -6.74
CA LYS A 148 17.97 7.26 -8.06
C LYS A 148 18.23 5.80 -8.43
N ASP A 149 19.36 5.23 -7.98
CA ASP A 149 19.69 3.83 -8.19
C ASP A 149 18.77 2.86 -7.40
N ARG A 150 17.94 3.40 -6.48
CA ARG A 150 16.97 2.68 -5.66
C ARG A 150 15.53 2.87 -6.12
N ILE A 151 15.32 3.49 -7.30
CA ILE A 151 13.99 3.69 -7.88
C ILE A 151 13.91 2.95 -9.20
N ALA A 152 12.94 2.06 -9.34
CA ALA A 152 12.63 1.36 -10.57
C ALA A 152 11.25 1.81 -11.09
N PHE A 153 11.09 1.87 -12.42
CA PHE A 153 9.81 2.10 -13.07
C PHE A 153 9.31 0.80 -13.66
N LEU A 154 8.20 0.31 -13.16
CA LEU A 154 7.63 -0.97 -13.56
C LEU A 154 6.28 -0.78 -14.30
N PRO A 155 5.91 -1.74 -15.15
CA PRO A 155 4.67 -1.67 -15.92
C PRO A 155 3.43 -1.86 -15.03
N LYS A 156 2.26 -1.86 -15.67
CA LYS A 156 0.96 -1.91 -15.01
C LYS A 156 0.75 -3.14 -14.14
N GLU A 157 1.32 -4.25 -14.54
CA GLU A 157 1.24 -5.52 -13.81
C GLU A 157 1.86 -5.45 -12.42
N ASN A 158 2.75 -4.47 -12.19
CA ASN A 158 3.46 -4.28 -10.92
C ASN A 158 3.09 -2.99 -10.20
N ASN A 159 2.85 -1.89 -10.93
CA ASN A 159 2.62 -0.58 -10.31
C ASN A 159 1.28 0.05 -10.71
N TRP A 160 0.23 -0.75 -10.63
CA TRP A 160 -1.15 -0.31 -10.76
C TRP A 160 -2.04 -1.17 -9.88
N TRP A 161 -2.79 -0.54 -9.01
CA TRP A 161 -3.70 -1.26 -8.12
C TRP A 161 -5.17 -0.90 -8.38
N GLY A 162 -6.02 -1.90 -8.22
CA GLY A 162 -7.47 -1.78 -8.38
C GLY A 162 -7.97 -1.98 -9.82
N PRO A 163 -9.29 -2.16 -9.94
CA PRO A 163 -10.26 -2.19 -8.84
C PRO A 163 -10.15 -3.48 -8.00
N ALA A 164 -10.77 -3.48 -6.79
CA ALA A 164 -10.84 -4.67 -5.94
C ALA A 164 -11.70 -5.78 -6.54
N GLY A 165 -12.75 -5.40 -7.29
CA GLY A 165 -13.62 -6.28 -8.08
C GLY A 165 -13.43 -6.07 -9.58
N GLU A 166 -14.48 -6.30 -10.36
CA GLU A 166 -14.43 -6.13 -11.83
C GLU A 166 -14.36 -4.68 -12.26
N THR A 167 -14.99 -3.78 -11.51
CA THR A 167 -15.06 -2.33 -11.76
C THR A 167 -14.79 -1.55 -10.47
N GLY A 168 -14.45 -0.26 -10.60
CA GLY A 168 -14.28 0.60 -9.46
C GLY A 168 -13.00 1.46 -9.49
N PRO A 169 -12.68 2.11 -8.35
CA PRO A 169 -11.55 3.00 -8.25
C PRO A 169 -10.23 2.25 -8.38
N CYS A 170 -9.31 2.86 -9.11
CA CYS A 170 -7.98 2.31 -9.40
C CYS A 170 -6.99 3.43 -9.75
N GLY A 171 -5.72 3.08 -9.83
CA GLY A 171 -4.69 4.02 -10.27
C GLY A 171 -3.28 3.50 -10.18
N PRO A 172 -2.33 4.29 -10.70
CA PRO A 172 -0.91 3.99 -10.54
C PRO A 172 -0.50 4.06 -9.07
N ASP A 173 0.53 3.32 -8.74
CA ASP A 173 1.03 3.26 -7.39
C ASP A 173 2.55 3.42 -7.31
N THR A 174 3.04 3.52 -6.09
CA THR A 174 4.44 3.47 -5.73
C THR A 174 4.61 2.56 -4.53
N GLU A 175 5.41 1.51 -4.71
CA GLU A 175 5.65 0.51 -3.69
C GLU A 175 6.97 0.72 -2.99
N ILE A 176 7.03 0.32 -1.73
CA ILE A 176 8.18 0.45 -0.86
C ILE A 176 8.69 -0.93 -0.51
N PHE A 177 9.95 -1.20 -0.86
CA PHE A 177 10.64 -2.45 -0.63
C PHE A 177 11.67 -2.32 0.48
N TYR A 178 11.80 -3.36 1.28
CA TYR A 178 12.83 -3.53 2.29
C TYR A 178 13.83 -4.61 1.89
N TYR A 179 15.12 -4.34 2.04
CA TYR A 179 16.17 -5.33 1.80
C TYR A 179 16.46 -6.18 3.04
N THR A 180 16.25 -7.48 2.94
CA THR A 180 16.41 -8.43 4.06
C THR A 180 17.86 -8.86 4.31
N GLY A 181 18.73 -8.80 3.29
CA GLY A 181 20.14 -9.15 3.44
C GLY A 181 20.94 -8.20 4.32
N LYS A 182 22.15 -8.59 4.73
CA LYS A 182 23.01 -7.81 5.62
C LYS A 182 23.39 -6.44 5.07
N LYS A 183 23.82 -6.38 3.79
CA LYS A 183 24.26 -5.15 3.11
C LYS A 183 23.52 -5.03 1.79
N ALA A 184 22.68 -4.02 1.69
CA ALA A 184 21.92 -3.79 0.48
C ALA A 184 22.83 -3.41 -0.70
N PRO A 185 22.56 -3.95 -1.91
CA PRO A 185 23.29 -3.57 -3.11
C PRO A 185 23.06 -2.07 -3.42
N LYS A 186 23.98 -1.44 -4.13
CA LYS A 186 23.86 -0.02 -4.49
C LYS A 186 22.63 0.23 -5.37
N LYS A 187 22.39 -0.68 -6.32
CA LYS A 187 21.26 -0.60 -7.25
C LYS A 187 20.17 -1.57 -6.84
N PHE A 188 18.94 -1.13 -6.92
CA PHE A 188 17.74 -1.94 -6.73
C PHE A 188 17.49 -2.82 -7.96
N ASP A 189 17.28 -4.10 -7.73
CA ASP A 189 16.77 -5.05 -8.72
C ASP A 189 15.43 -5.60 -8.22
N PRO A 190 14.30 -5.24 -8.87
CA PRO A 190 12.99 -5.74 -8.47
C PRO A 190 12.80 -7.26 -8.60
N LYS A 191 13.72 -7.95 -9.25
CA LYS A 191 13.71 -9.41 -9.41
C LYS A 191 14.50 -10.14 -8.32
N ASP A 192 15.23 -9.42 -7.49
CA ASP A 192 15.97 -10.02 -6.37
C ASP A 192 15.00 -10.18 -5.18
N ASN A 193 14.67 -11.42 -4.87
CA ASN A 193 13.75 -11.81 -3.78
C ASN A 193 14.22 -11.38 -2.37
N SER A 194 15.45 -10.87 -2.25
CA SER A 194 15.91 -10.25 -1.00
C SER A 194 15.25 -8.88 -0.74
N TRP A 195 14.60 -8.30 -1.76
CA TRP A 195 13.77 -7.12 -1.62
C TRP A 195 12.32 -7.54 -1.44
N ILE A 196 11.78 -7.27 -0.26
CA ILE A 196 10.38 -7.59 0.08
C ILE A 196 9.56 -6.31 0.06
N GLU A 197 8.48 -6.29 -0.72
CA GLU A 197 7.49 -5.22 -0.68
C GLU A 197 6.81 -5.22 0.69
N ILE A 198 6.84 -4.07 1.38
CA ILE A 198 6.23 -3.90 2.70
C ILE A 198 5.05 -2.92 2.70
N TRP A 199 5.00 -1.99 1.75
CA TRP A 199 3.97 -0.96 1.70
C TRP A 199 3.71 -0.50 0.28
N ASN A 200 2.43 -0.31 -0.08
CA ASN A 200 2.01 0.26 -1.35
C ASN A 200 1.21 1.55 -1.14
N ASN A 201 1.53 2.62 -1.89
CA ASN A 201 0.77 3.87 -1.94
C ASN A 201 0.09 3.99 -3.31
N VAL A 202 -1.22 3.86 -3.34
CA VAL A 202 -2.03 3.91 -4.55
C VAL A 202 -2.64 5.29 -4.74
N PHE A 203 -2.46 5.85 -5.93
CA PHE A 203 -3.02 7.15 -6.32
C PHE A 203 -4.26 6.94 -7.17
N MET A 204 -5.40 6.74 -6.47
CA MET A 204 -6.68 6.44 -7.08
C MET A 204 -7.27 7.69 -7.74
N GLN A 205 -7.13 7.77 -9.05
CA GLN A 205 -7.63 8.88 -9.87
C GLN A 205 -8.47 8.39 -11.05
N TYR A 206 -8.63 7.09 -11.22
CA TYR A 206 -9.42 6.49 -12.28
C TYR A 206 -10.52 5.59 -11.71
N ASN A 207 -11.58 5.42 -12.51
CA ASN A 207 -12.65 4.45 -12.28
C ASN A 207 -12.71 3.52 -13.50
N LYS A 208 -12.43 2.23 -13.31
CA LYS A 208 -12.55 1.21 -14.35
C LYS A 208 -14.01 0.87 -14.55
N GLN A 209 -14.47 0.90 -15.80
CA GLN A 209 -15.84 0.58 -16.23
C GLN A 209 -15.95 -0.87 -16.73
N ASN A 210 -17.18 -1.36 -16.90
CA ASN A 210 -17.47 -2.72 -17.39
C ASN A 210 -16.86 -3.02 -18.78
N ASP A 211 -16.69 -2.01 -19.62
CA ASP A 211 -16.11 -2.11 -20.97
C ASP A 211 -14.57 -2.02 -20.97
N ASN A 212 -13.94 -2.12 -19.80
CA ASN A 212 -12.51 -1.93 -19.57
C ASN A 212 -11.97 -0.53 -19.90
N ASN A 213 -12.83 0.46 -20.08
CA ASN A 213 -12.43 1.86 -20.17
C ASN A 213 -12.16 2.43 -18.79
N TYR A 214 -11.30 3.45 -18.74
CA TYR A 214 -10.94 4.18 -17.52
C TYR A 214 -11.44 5.61 -17.64
N THR A 215 -12.31 6.02 -16.72
CA THR A 215 -12.73 7.41 -16.57
C THR A 215 -12.00 8.05 -15.39
N GLN A 216 -11.75 9.34 -15.46
CA GLN A 216 -11.15 10.03 -14.31
C GLN A 216 -12.18 10.17 -13.19
N LEU A 217 -11.74 9.99 -11.94
CA LEU A 217 -12.53 10.30 -10.76
C LEU A 217 -12.66 11.82 -10.60
N GLU A 218 -13.79 12.29 -10.05
CA GLU A 218 -13.98 13.70 -9.71
C GLU A 218 -13.01 14.19 -8.63
N GLN A 219 -12.62 13.29 -7.74
CA GLN A 219 -11.64 13.54 -6.67
C GLN A 219 -10.44 12.60 -6.80
N LYS A 220 -9.26 13.12 -6.49
CA LYS A 220 -8.03 12.33 -6.37
C LYS A 220 -7.93 11.77 -4.97
N ASN A 221 -7.81 10.46 -4.85
CA ASN A 221 -7.73 9.79 -3.56
C ASN A 221 -6.37 9.13 -3.37
N VAL A 222 -6.03 8.93 -2.11
CA VAL A 222 -4.92 8.06 -1.69
C VAL A 222 -5.50 6.86 -0.99
N ASP A 223 -5.03 5.69 -1.37
CA ASP A 223 -5.18 4.43 -0.66
C ASP A 223 -3.78 3.89 -0.36
N THR A 224 -3.55 3.41 0.84
CA THR A 224 -2.29 2.73 1.15
C THR A 224 -2.54 1.42 1.85
N GLY A 225 -1.69 0.43 1.56
CA GLY A 225 -1.72 -0.87 2.20
C GLY A 225 -0.32 -1.31 2.62
N MET A 226 -0.11 -1.43 3.94
CA MET A 226 1.10 -1.99 4.53
C MET A 226 0.80 -3.36 5.11
N GLY A 227 1.46 -4.40 4.61
CA GLY A 227 1.32 -5.76 5.16
C GLY A 227 1.87 -5.83 6.59
N LEU A 228 1.00 -6.14 7.55
CA LEU A 228 1.41 -6.16 8.96
C LEU A 228 2.42 -7.27 9.21
N GLU A 229 2.14 -8.49 8.76
CA GLU A 229 2.99 -9.66 8.95
C GLU A 229 4.33 -9.50 8.24
N ARG A 230 4.34 -9.06 6.97
CA ARG A 230 5.58 -8.76 6.22
C ARG A 230 6.44 -7.72 6.95
N THR A 231 5.82 -6.64 7.41
CA THR A 231 6.54 -5.59 8.13
C THR A 231 7.10 -6.11 9.46
N LEU A 232 6.35 -6.90 10.20
CA LEU A 232 6.86 -7.53 11.44
C LEU A 232 8.01 -8.48 11.16
N ALA A 233 7.90 -9.30 10.13
CA ALA A 233 8.96 -10.25 9.76
C ALA A 233 10.27 -9.50 9.47
N VAL A 234 10.24 -8.48 8.61
CA VAL A 234 11.46 -7.71 8.29
C VAL A 234 12.01 -6.92 9.48
N LEU A 235 11.16 -6.35 10.33
CA LEU A 235 11.60 -5.60 11.51
C LEU A 235 12.23 -6.48 12.60
N ASN A 236 11.84 -7.75 12.64
CA ASN A 236 12.33 -8.74 13.60
C ASN A 236 13.39 -9.67 13.01
N ASN A 237 13.79 -9.47 11.73
CA ASN A 237 14.70 -10.34 10.97
C ASN A 237 14.23 -11.80 10.97
N LEU A 238 12.92 -12.02 10.79
CA LEU A 238 12.34 -13.35 10.64
C LEU A 238 12.41 -13.76 9.15
N GLU A 239 12.59 -15.04 8.93
CA GLU A 239 12.70 -15.61 7.58
C GLU A 239 11.35 -15.89 6.95
N ASP A 240 10.26 -15.83 7.75
CA ASP A 240 8.92 -16.22 7.33
C ASP A 240 7.87 -15.37 8.06
N ASN A 241 6.81 -14.96 7.34
CA ASN A 241 5.66 -14.24 7.89
C ASN A 241 4.90 -15.05 8.95
N TYR A 242 4.87 -16.38 8.84
CA TYR A 242 4.22 -17.26 9.81
C TYR A 242 4.89 -17.30 11.18
N LEU A 243 6.07 -16.71 11.32
CA LEU A 243 6.79 -16.56 12.59
C LEU A 243 6.43 -15.28 13.36
N THR A 244 5.47 -14.49 12.86
CA THR A 244 5.12 -13.16 13.42
C THR A 244 4.02 -13.19 14.48
N SER A 245 3.50 -14.34 14.84
CA SER A 245 2.43 -14.53 15.82
C SER A 245 2.88 -14.28 17.27
#